data_a57b010893dc32c309a75d83a9e82d48
#
_entry.id   a57b010893dc32c309a75d83a9e82d48
#
_cell.length_a   1.000
_cell.length_b   1.000
_cell.length_c   1.000
_cell.angle_alpha   90.00
_cell.angle_beta   90.00
_cell.angle_gamma   90.00
#
_symmetry.space_group_name_H-M   'P 1'
#
loop_
_entity.id
_entity.type
_entity.pdbx_description
1 polymer ?
#
loop_
_entity_poly.entity_id
_entity_poly.type
_entity_poly.pdbx_seq_one_letter_code
_entity_poly.pdbx_strand_id
1 'polypeptide(L)'
;LSIVPGVAFIVVIAFAVRWLLDPVFANWGKAAQPTLGWNFATIFNLNYVVLGIVLGIVIVNILHIPAWAANGVRTARFFLKTGVILLGTLYSAAELVQLGILSIVMIGVFVLGSTGLVLLIGPRINASNSMTGVLSAGVGVCGVSAAVAAAPVVQAKAIDIAYTIGTILLWGVLCMFIFPTIGHLLGMGPVQFGAWAGTGILNSAQVAGAALAFDPKGIETLKVAEIFNITRVLFLPIIVVWLAAWYVKREAGAERVDLGRVLVAKFPIFVIGFLLLFVLSSAGLFAPAGHYQGKYFSSAEVKEDKLLKEKDLAALRATIPMARNDAEKKALEELIANRKLTSREQDGILRGTAKIEGLDKAAQDALGAAHKAAWHTSKVIAAYRDWIAWLFAIGLTGLGMQITVASIKQAGGKPLVIGSIVGFIKAVGSLIVVLLFVKEFV
;
A
#
# COMPACT_ATOMS: atom_id res chain seq x y z
N LEU A 1 -5.98 -13.36 28.66
CA LEU A 1 -7.46 -13.30 28.70
C LEU A 1 -8.00 -11.88 28.51
N SER A 2 -7.32 -10.83 28.99
CA SER A 2 -7.75 -9.43 28.86
C SER A 2 -7.70 -8.85 27.43
N ILE A 3 -7.08 -9.53 26.48
CA ILE A 3 -6.95 -9.08 25.08
C ILE A 3 -8.16 -9.54 24.26
N VAL A 4 -8.65 -10.75 24.49
CA VAL A 4 -9.69 -11.40 23.68
C VAL A 4 -10.98 -10.57 23.54
N PRO A 5 -11.56 -10.00 24.60
CA PRO A 5 -12.78 -9.20 24.46
C PRO A 5 -12.56 -7.96 23.58
N GLY A 6 -11.41 -7.30 23.71
CA GLY A 6 -11.11 -6.14 22.90
C GLY A 6 -10.80 -6.48 21.44
N VAL A 7 -10.22 -7.63 21.15
CA VAL A 7 -10.09 -8.15 19.79
C VAL A 7 -11.47 -8.45 19.19
N ALA A 8 -12.33 -9.14 19.95
CA ALA A 8 -13.71 -9.40 19.52
C ALA A 8 -14.46 -8.11 19.22
N PHE A 9 -14.27 -7.06 20.03
CA PHE A 9 -14.86 -5.74 19.83
C PHE A 9 -14.45 -5.15 18.48
N ILE A 10 -13.13 -5.12 18.15
CA ILE A 10 -12.66 -4.60 16.86
C ILE A 10 -13.21 -5.44 15.70
N VAL A 11 -13.21 -6.76 15.83
CA VAL A 11 -13.71 -7.69 14.81
C VAL A 11 -15.18 -7.43 14.52
N VAL A 12 -16.02 -7.34 15.53
CA VAL A 12 -17.45 -7.05 15.38
C VAL A 12 -17.68 -5.73 14.66
N ILE A 13 -16.94 -4.69 15.02
CA ILE A 13 -17.05 -3.37 14.36
C ILE A 13 -16.58 -3.44 12.94
N ALA A 14 -15.47 -4.12 12.64
CA ALA A 14 -14.99 -4.30 11.28
C ALA A 14 -15.99 -5.07 10.39
N PHE A 15 -16.66 -6.09 10.95
CA PHE A 15 -17.76 -6.79 10.29
C PHE A 15 -18.96 -5.86 10.03
N ALA A 16 -19.39 -5.11 11.02
CA ALA A 16 -20.48 -4.16 10.87
C ALA A 16 -20.17 -3.10 9.78
N VAL A 17 -18.94 -2.58 9.76
CA VAL A 17 -18.52 -1.64 8.73
C VAL A 17 -18.57 -2.27 7.33
N ARG A 18 -17.97 -3.43 7.15
CA ARG A 18 -17.84 -4.06 5.82
C ARG A 18 -19.17 -4.59 5.27
N TRP A 19 -20.06 -5.09 6.13
CA TRP A 19 -21.28 -5.76 5.70
C TRP A 19 -22.54 -4.89 5.82
N LEU A 20 -22.53 -3.87 6.68
CA LEU A 20 -23.66 -2.96 6.86
C LEU A 20 -23.36 -1.57 6.31
N LEU A 21 -22.30 -0.90 6.77
CA LEU A 21 -22.06 0.49 6.42
C LEU A 21 -21.59 0.66 4.98
N ASP A 22 -20.64 -0.14 4.51
CA ASP A 22 -20.10 -0.02 3.16
C ASP A 22 -21.19 -0.17 2.08
N PRO A 23 -22.06 -1.21 2.08
CA PRO A 23 -23.16 -1.32 1.14
C PRO A 23 -24.19 -0.18 1.26
N VAL A 24 -24.48 0.29 2.50
CA VAL A 24 -25.41 1.40 2.72
C VAL A 24 -24.88 2.69 2.08
N PHE A 25 -23.62 3.07 2.36
CA PHE A 25 -23.02 4.27 1.77
C PHE A 25 -22.85 4.17 0.26
N ALA A 26 -22.47 2.99 -0.26
CA ALA A 26 -22.36 2.75 -1.70
C ALA A 26 -23.72 2.89 -2.41
N ASN A 27 -24.78 2.35 -1.84
CA ASN A 27 -26.14 2.46 -2.39
C ASN A 27 -26.66 3.90 -2.25
N TRP A 28 -26.44 4.55 -1.13
CA TRP A 28 -26.84 5.94 -0.92
C TRP A 28 -26.13 6.89 -1.88
N GLY A 29 -24.82 6.70 -2.11
CA GLY A 29 -24.07 7.46 -3.10
C GLY A 29 -24.64 7.34 -4.52
N LYS A 30 -25.06 6.10 -4.92
CA LYS A 30 -25.71 5.85 -6.20
C LYS A 30 -27.11 6.50 -6.27
N ALA A 31 -27.90 6.40 -5.20
CA ALA A 31 -29.23 6.96 -5.14
C ALA A 31 -29.22 8.50 -5.19
N ALA A 32 -28.22 9.15 -4.62
CA ALA A 32 -28.06 10.60 -4.61
C ALA A 32 -27.45 11.15 -5.94
N GLN A 33 -26.80 10.29 -6.74
CA GLN A 33 -26.12 10.73 -7.96
C GLN A 33 -27.03 11.45 -8.97
N PRO A 34 -28.30 11.04 -9.23
CA PRO A 34 -29.16 11.75 -10.15
C PRO A 34 -29.49 13.17 -9.69
N THR A 35 -29.54 13.41 -8.37
CA THR A 35 -29.88 14.71 -7.78
C THR A 35 -28.68 15.63 -7.67
N LEU A 36 -27.51 15.08 -7.28
CA LEU A 36 -26.28 15.83 -7.05
C LEU A 36 -25.43 16.00 -8.32
N GLY A 37 -25.66 15.21 -9.36
CA GLY A 37 -24.82 15.15 -10.56
C GLY A 37 -23.53 14.35 -10.38
N TRP A 38 -23.23 13.88 -9.16
CA TRP A 38 -22.02 13.14 -8.82
C TRP A 38 -22.26 12.16 -7.66
N ASN A 39 -21.44 11.08 -7.63
CA ASN A 39 -21.52 10.08 -6.56
C ASN A 39 -20.58 10.46 -5.42
N PHE A 40 -21.13 10.99 -4.32
CA PHE A 40 -20.35 11.42 -3.17
C PHE A 40 -19.58 10.28 -2.51
N ALA A 41 -20.12 9.07 -2.49
CA ALA A 41 -19.43 7.92 -1.90
C ALA A 41 -18.15 7.58 -2.67
N THR A 42 -18.15 7.74 -3.99
CA THR A 42 -16.97 7.56 -4.83
C THR A 42 -15.97 8.70 -4.66
N ILE A 43 -16.43 9.95 -4.66
CA ILE A 43 -15.52 11.12 -4.54
C ILE A 43 -14.84 11.17 -3.18
N PHE A 44 -15.58 10.90 -2.10
CA PHE A 44 -15.00 10.85 -0.74
C PHE A 44 -14.42 9.49 -0.37
N ASN A 45 -14.34 8.56 -1.32
CA ASN A 45 -13.83 7.20 -1.10
C ASN A 45 -14.47 6.51 0.12
N LEU A 46 -15.80 6.67 0.32
CA LEU A 46 -16.52 6.09 1.45
C LEU A 46 -16.69 4.57 1.26
N ASN A 47 -15.62 3.86 1.45
CA ASN A 47 -15.55 2.41 1.43
C ASN A 47 -15.30 1.85 2.84
N TYR A 48 -15.37 0.54 3.01
CA TYR A 48 -15.22 -0.12 4.32
C TYR A 48 -13.93 0.26 5.06
N VAL A 49 -12.87 0.62 4.35
CA VAL A 49 -11.58 1.02 4.94
C VAL A 49 -11.70 2.38 5.60
N VAL A 50 -12.14 3.39 4.83
CA VAL A 50 -12.32 4.77 5.30
C VAL A 50 -13.39 4.81 6.39
N LEU A 51 -14.52 4.13 6.18
CA LEU A 51 -15.60 4.04 7.17
C LEU A 51 -15.13 3.38 8.47
N GLY A 52 -14.30 2.32 8.39
CA GLY A 52 -13.75 1.65 9.56
C GLY A 52 -12.82 2.55 10.36
N ILE A 53 -11.95 3.29 9.69
CA ILE A 53 -11.04 4.24 10.35
C ILE A 53 -11.82 5.38 10.98
N VAL A 54 -12.75 6.00 10.23
CA VAL A 54 -13.58 7.12 10.72
C VAL A 54 -14.42 6.68 11.91
N LEU A 55 -15.08 5.52 11.81
CA LEU A 55 -15.86 4.98 12.94
C LEU A 55 -14.97 4.69 14.16
N GLY A 56 -13.77 4.16 13.94
CA GLY A 56 -12.79 3.98 15.00
C GLY A 56 -12.41 5.30 15.69
N ILE A 57 -12.16 6.36 14.91
CA ILE A 57 -11.88 7.71 15.43
C ILE A 57 -13.08 8.25 16.23
N VAL A 58 -14.30 8.08 15.73
CA VAL A 58 -15.54 8.48 16.43
C VAL A 58 -15.68 7.74 17.75
N ILE A 59 -15.49 6.42 17.75
CA ILE A 59 -15.60 5.60 18.95
C ILE A 59 -14.62 6.07 20.03
N VAL A 60 -13.34 6.24 19.72
CA VAL A 60 -12.34 6.60 20.73
C VAL A 60 -12.50 8.02 21.26
N ASN A 61 -12.98 8.95 20.47
CA ASN A 61 -13.03 10.38 20.85
C ASN A 61 -14.40 10.83 21.40
N ILE A 62 -15.49 10.14 21.03
CA ILE A 62 -16.86 10.51 21.42
C ILE A 62 -17.46 9.47 22.37
N LEU A 63 -17.45 8.18 21.97
CA LEU A 63 -18.09 7.12 22.74
C LEU A 63 -17.18 6.55 23.83
N HIS A 64 -15.89 6.75 23.70
CA HIS A 64 -14.82 6.20 24.53
C HIS A 64 -14.73 4.67 24.46
N ILE A 65 -13.51 4.15 24.46
CA ILE A 65 -13.28 2.70 24.43
C ILE A 65 -13.52 2.14 25.83
N PRO A 66 -14.38 1.14 25.99
CA PRO A 66 -14.56 0.47 27.30
C PRO A 66 -13.23 -0.07 27.83
N ALA A 67 -13.01 0.03 29.14
CA ALA A 67 -11.74 -0.39 29.76
C ALA A 67 -11.39 -1.87 29.45
N TRP A 68 -12.38 -2.74 29.34
CA TRP A 68 -12.20 -4.15 28.99
C TRP A 68 -11.72 -4.35 27.53
N ALA A 69 -12.00 -3.41 26.61
CA ALA A 69 -11.62 -3.50 25.20
C ALA A 69 -10.24 -2.86 24.91
N ALA A 70 -9.75 -2.00 25.79
CA ALA A 70 -8.56 -1.18 25.53
C ALA A 70 -7.30 -1.99 25.19
N ASN A 71 -7.07 -3.12 25.86
CA ASN A 71 -5.92 -3.97 25.60
C ASN A 71 -5.99 -4.66 24.22
N GLY A 72 -7.18 -5.08 23.81
CA GLY A 72 -7.39 -5.67 22.49
C GLY A 72 -7.23 -4.65 21.37
N VAL A 73 -7.73 -3.40 21.55
CA VAL A 73 -7.55 -2.32 20.56
C VAL A 73 -6.07 -2.03 20.28
N ARG A 74 -5.20 -2.14 21.28
CA ARG A 74 -3.75 -1.98 21.11
C ARG A 74 -3.12 -3.02 20.17
N THR A 75 -3.77 -4.18 20.00
CA THR A 75 -3.28 -5.26 19.11
C THR A 75 -3.58 -5.01 17.62
N ALA A 76 -4.31 -3.96 17.26
CA ALA A 76 -4.68 -3.64 15.87
C ALA A 76 -3.50 -3.68 14.90
N ARG A 77 -2.32 -3.18 15.33
CA ARG A 77 -1.09 -3.22 14.53
C ARG A 77 -0.57 -4.63 14.27
N PHE A 78 -0.92 -5.60 15.10
CA PHE A 78 -0.58 -7.00 14.87
C PHE A 78 -1.33 -7.55 13.65
N PHE A 79 -2.63 -7.23 13.51
CA PHE A 79 -3.42 -7.63 12.34
C PHE A 79 -2.86 -7.04 11.05
N LEU A 80 -2.46 -5.76 11.05
CA LEU A 80 -1.80 -5.13 9.89
C LEU A 80 -0.50 -5.84 9.54
N LYS A 81 0.37 -6.11 10.51
CA LYS A 81 1.64 -6.82 10.28
C LYS A 81 1.42 -8.23 9.75
N THR A 82 0.43 -8.95 10.27
CA THR A 82 0.07 -10.29 9.78
C THR A 82 -0.46 -10.21 8.35
N GLY A 83 -1.27 -9.20 8.01
CA GLY A 83 -1.69 -8.92 6.65
C GLY A 83 -0.49 -8.68 5.71
N VAL A 84 0.50 -7.90 6.15
CA VAL A 84 1.74 -7.67 5.38
C VAL A 84 2.55 -8.96 5.21
N ILE A 85 2.66 -9.80 6.23
CA ILE A 85 3.32 -11.12 6.10
C ILE A 85 2.62 -11.94 5.01
N LEU A 86 1.29 -12.05 5.06
CA LEU A 86 0.52 -12.80 4.07
C LEU A 86 0.61 -12.22 2.67
N LEU A 87 0.82 -10.91 2.50
CA LEU A 87 1.07 -10.32 1.18
C LEU A 87 2.26 -10.98 0.47
N GLY A 88 3.25 -11.50 1.21
CA GLY A 88 4.37 -12.24 0.64
C GLY A 88 3.93 -13.40 -0.26
N THR A 89 2.77 -14.03 0.01
CA THR A 89 2.24 -15.13 -0.82
C THR A 89 1.78 -14.69 -2.21
N LEU A 90 1.56 -13.40 -2.41
CA LEU A 90 1.05 -12.82 -3.66
C LEU A 90 2.14 -12.32 -4.60
N TYR A 91 3.40 -12.35 -4.18
CA TYR A 91 4.53 -11.90 -5.01
C TYR A 91 5.28 -13.06 -5.63
N SER A 92 5.83 -12.80 -6.80
CA SER A 92 6.84 -13.66 -7.43
C SER A 92 8.18 -12.95 -7.55
N ALA A 93 9.26 -13.70 -7.74
CA ALA A 93 10.60 -13.16 -7.93
C ALA A 93 10.66 -12.16 -9.11
N ALA A 94 9.93 -12.42 -10.19
CA ALA A 94 9.88 -11.53 -11.36
C ALA A 94 9.26 -10.16 -11.03
N GLU A 95 8.19 -10.13 -10.25
CA GLU A 95 7.57 -8.88 -9.81
C GLU A 95 8.48 -8.10 -8.85
N LEU A 96 9.13 -8.81 -7.92
CA LEU A 96 10.00 -8.14 -6.95
C LEU A 96 11.22 -7.52 -7.62
N VAL A 97 11.78 -8.14 -8.65
CA VAL A 97 12.90 -7.56 -9.42
C VAL A 97 12.46 -6.25 -10.10
N GLN A 98 11.28 -6.22 -10.71
CA GLN A 98 10.78 -5.02 -11.39
C GLN A 98 10.44 -3.88 -10.42
N LEU A 99 9.66 -4.17 -9.38
CA LEU A 99 9.24 -3.18 -8.39
C LEU A 99 10.33 -2.88 -7.35
N GLY A 100 11.15 -3.90 -7.02
CA GLY A 100 12.14 -3.81 -5.96
C GLY A 100 13.25 -2.82 -6.26
N ILE A 101 13.83 -2.85 -7.47
CA ILE A 101 14.89 -1.91 -7.88
C ILE A 101 14.38 -0.48 -7.86
N LEU A 102 13.22 -0.23 -8.47
CA LEU A 102 12.60 1.08 -8.49
C LEU A 102 12.31 1.58 -7.07
N SER A 103 11.77 0.70 -6.20
CA SER A 103 11.48 1.05 -4.82
C SER A 103 12.74 1.36 -4.03
N ILE A 104 13.84 0.60 -4.20
CA ILE A 104 15.10 0.84 -3.49
C ILE A 104 15.66 2.21 -3.84
N VAL A 105 15.74 2.55 -5.14
CA VAL A 105 16.28 3.84 -5.59
C VAL A 105 15.40 4.99 -5.12
N MET A 106 14.10 4.93 -5.39
CA MET A 106 13.16 5.98 -5.01
C MET A 106 13.10 6.15 -3.49
N ILE A 107 12.95 5.06 -2.74
CA ILE A 107 12.91 5.11 -1.28
C ILE A 107 14.25 5.58 -0.70
N GLY A 108 15.38 5.13 -1.25
CA GLY A 108 16.70 5.59 -0.84
C GLY A 108 16.81 7.12 -0.90
N VAL A 109 16.43 7.72 -2.02
CA VAL A 109 16.43 9.17 -2.22
C VAL A 109 15.51 9.88 -1.21
N PHE A 110 14.27 9.40 -1.05
CA PHE A 110 13.30 10.07 -0.17
C PHE A 110 13.55 9.82 1.32
N VAL A 111 14.05 8.66 1.72
CA VAL A 111 14.40 8.38 3.12
C VAL A 111 15.63 9.18 3.54
N LEU A 112 16.72 9.10 2.77
CA LEU A 112 17.96 9.81 3.08
C LEU A 112 17.76 11.33 2.95
N GLY A 113 17.06 11.77 1.88
CA GLY A 113 16.77 13.17 1.64
C GLY A 113 15.88 13.78 2.73
N SER A 114 14.77 13.15 3.09
CA SER A 114 13.88 13.67 4.14
C SER A 114 14.52 13.63 5.53
N THR A 115 15.28 12.57 5.86
CA THR A 115 16.08 12.52 7.09
C THR A 115 17.09 13.67 7.12
N GLY A 116 17.87 13.84 6.04
CA GLY A 116 18.85 14.92 5.91
C GLY A 116 18.22 16.31 6.01
N LEU A 117 17.07 16.55 5.39
CA LEU A 117 16.35 17.81 5.48
C LEU A 117 15.91 18.13 6.91
N VAL A 118 15.38 17.16 7.65
CA VAL A 118 15.03 17.37 9.07
C VAL A 118 16.27 17.71 9.88
N LEU A 119 17.38 16.98 9.69
CA LEU A 119 18.66 17.23 10.38
C LEU A 119 19.29 18.58 10.00
N LEU A 120 18.95 19.10 8.82
CA LEU A 120 19.40 20.42 8.34
C LEU A 120 18.55 21.56 8.89
N ILE A 121 17.22 21.41 8.88
CA ILE A 121 16.26 22.45 9.29
C ILE A 121 16.21 22.58 10.82
N GLY A 122 16.20 21.45 11.54
CA GLY A 122 16.05 21.44 13.00
C GLY A 122 16.97 22.40 13.75
N PRO A 123 18.30 22.32 13.56
CA PRO A 123 19.23 23.26 14.21
C PRO A 123 19.02 24.72 13.79
N ARG A 124 18.59 24.99 12.54
CA ARG A 124 18.36 26.36 12.06
C ARG A 124 17.18 27.07 12.74
N ILE A 125 16.21 26.31 13.22
CA ILE A 125 15.10 26.86 14.00
C ILE A 125 15.24 26.63 15.49
N ASN A 126 16.47 26.33 15.94
CA ASN A 126 16.81 26.06 17.34
C ASN A 126 15.99 24.92 17.97
N ALA A 127 15.68 23.86 17.22
CA ALA A 127 15.12 22.63 17.75
C ALA A 127 16.22 21.85 18.49
N SER A 128 15.85 21.15 19.59
CA SER A 128 16.85 20.30 20.31
C SER A 128 17.38 19.19 19.41
N ASN A 129 18.63 18.79 19.64
CA ASN A 129 19.25 17.72 18.87
C ASN A 129 18.48 16.40 19.04
N SER A 130 17.99 16.11 20.24
CA SER A 130 17.18 14.91 20.53
C SER A 130 15.85 14.90 19.75
N MET A 131 15.10 16.01 19.77
CA MET A 131 13.86 16.14 19.02
C MET A 131 14.10 16.03 17.50
N THR A 132 15.12 16.74 17.00
CA THR A 132 15.49 16.70 15.58
C THR A 132 15.82 15.27 15.13
N GLY A 133 16.57 14.53 15.94
CA GLY A 133 16.93 13.15 15.64
C GLY A 133 15.72 12.21 15.62
N VAL A 134 14.85 12.28 16.63
CA VAL A 134 13.62 11.45 16.65
C VAL A 134 12.70 11.78 15.48
N LEU A 135 12.51 13.08 15.19
CA LEU A 135 11.66 13.52 14.08
C LEU A 135 12.22 13.08 12.73
N SER A 136 13.55 13.14 12.55
CA SER A 136 14.19 12.74 11.29
C SER A 136 13.99 11.25 10.97
N ALA A 137 14.14 10.38 11.98
CA ALA A 137 13.84 8.95 11.82
C ALA A 137 12.35 8.72 11.51
N GLY A 138 11.47 9.43 12.23
CA GLY A 138 10.03 9.31 12.04
C GLY A 138 9.55 9.73 10.65
N VAL A 139 9.96 10.92 10.20
CA VAL A 139 9.61 11.46 8.87
C VAL A 139 10.29 10.68 7.75
N GLY A 140 11.52 10.27 7.95
CA GLY A 140 12.32 9.54 6.97
C GLY A 140 11.82 8.13 6.72
N VAL A 141 11.61 7.35 7.78
CA VAL A 141 11.42 5.89 7.66
C VAL A 141 9.95 5.49 7.78
N CYS A 142 9.52 4.97 8.91
CA CYS A 142 8.21 4.33 9.06
C CYS A 142 7.27 5.04 10.06
N GLY A 143 7.58 6.24 10.41
CA GLY A 143 6.79 7.05 11.33
C GLY A 143 7.07 6.72 12.80
N VAL A 144 6.02 6.39 13.52
CA VAL A 144 6.07 6.18 14.99
C VAL A 144 7.11 5.13 15.40
N SER A 145 7.21 4.02 14.69
CA SER A 145 8.15 2.94 15.06
C SER A 145 9.60 3.37 14.92
N ALA A 146 9.94 4.13 13.87
CA ALA A 146 11.27 4.66 13.66
C ALA A 146 11.63 5.75 14.69
N ALA A 147 10.68 6.62 15.03
CA ALA A 147 10.85 7.61 16.08
C ALA A 147 11.18 6.96 17.43
N VAL A 148 10.43 5.93 17.82
CA VAL A 148 10.67 5.16 19.06
C VAL A 148 11.99 4.38 19.01
N ALA A 149 12.40 3.88 17.83
CA ALA A 149 13.67 3.18 17.67
C ALA A 149 14.88 4.14 17.78
N ALA A 150 14.76 5.35 17.26
CA ALA A 150 15.80 6.37 17.32
C ALA A 150 15.90 7.05 18.70
N ALA A 151 14.82 7.05 19.49
CA ALA A 151 14.76 7.76 20.77
C ALA A 151 15.93 7.45 21.73
N PRO A 152 16.31 6.19 22.00
CA PRO A 152 17.46 5.90 22.86
C PRO A 152 18.78 6.34 22.24
N VAL A 153 18.89 6.35 20.92
CA VAL A 153 20.13 6.69 20.19
C VAL A 153 20.46 8.18 20.31
N VAL A 154 19.42 9.02 20.32
CA VAL A 154 19.55 10.48 20.46
C VAL A 154 19.11 10.97 21.85
N GLN A 155 19.06 10.09 22.84
CA GLN A 155 18.72 10.37 24.24
C GLN A 155 17.47 11.25 24.36
N ALA A 156 16.42 10.91 23.60
CA ALA A 156 15.24 11.74 23.46
C ALA A 156 14.39 11.80 24.72
N LYS A 157 13.97 12.99 25.08
CA LYS A 157 13.02 13.21 26.17
C LYS A 157 11.63 12.73 25.78
N ALA A 158 10.82 12.29 26.74
CA ALA A 158 9.47 11.82 26.51
C ALA A 158 8.60 12.85 25.76
N ILE A 159 8.79 14.12 26.03
CA ILE A 159 8.09 15.23 25.39
C ILE A 159 8.45 15.35 23.90
N ASP A 160 9.73 15.19 23.55
CA ASP A 160 10.18 15.23 22.15
C ASP A 160 9.58 14.09 21.34
N ILE A 161 9.49 12.90 21.95
CA ILE A 161 8.86 11.72 21.34
C ILE A 161 7.36 11.98 21.13
N ALA A 162 6.67 12.52 22.13
CA ALA A 162 5.24 12.79 22.08
C ALA A 162 4.87 13.78 20.97
N TYR A 163 5.56 14.92 20.89
CA TYR A 163 5.36 15.92 19.83
C TYR A 163 5.66 15.36 18.44
N THR A 164 6.73 14.59 18.31
CA THR A 164 7.08 13.91 17.05
C THR A 164 6.00 12.94 16.62
N ILE A 165 5.52 12.08 17.52
CA ILE A 165 4.46 11.11 17.23
C ILE A 165 3.18 11.83 16.84
N GLY A 166 2.78 12.88 17.56
CA GLY A 166 1.60 13.69 17.23
C GLY A 166 1.69 14.27 15.81
N THR A 167 2.85 14.85 15.45
CA THR A 167 3.10 15.40 14.11
C THR A 167 3.00 14.32 13.02
N ILE A 168 3.63 13.18 13.22
CA ILE A 168 3.62 12.08 12.25
C ILE A 168 2.21 11.51 12.07
N LEU A 169 1.46 11.34 13.16
CA LEU A 169 0.09 10.85 13.10
C LEU A 169 -0.81 11.83 12.38
N LEU A 170 -0.71 13.11 12.67
CA LEU A 170 -1.48 14.16 12.00
C LEU A 170 -1.25 14.13 10.48
N TRP A 171 0.02 14.21 10.06
CA TRP A 171 0.36 14.17 8.64
C TRP A 171 -0.04 12.87 7.96
N GLY A 172 0.16 11.74 8.62
CA GLY A 172 -0.23 10.45 8.08
C GLY A 172 -1.75 10.33 7.90
N VAL A 173 -2.55 10.83 8.87
CA VAL A 173 -4.02 10.87 8.74
C VAL A 173 -4.45 11.77 7.60
N LEU A 174 -3.90 12.98 7.51
CA LEU A 174 -4.21 13.91 6.41
C LEU A 174 -3.89 13.26 5.04
N CYS A 175 -2.70 12.72 4.88
CA CYS A 175 -2.31 12.06 3.62
C CYS A 175 -3.19 10.85 3.31
N MET A 176 -3.56 10.05 4.31
CA MET A 176 -4.39 8.86 4.12
C MET A 176 -5.76 9.19 3.49
N PHE A 177 -6.34 10.34 3.82
CA PHE A 177 -7.62 10.78 3.24
C PHE A 177 -7.45 11.60 1.95
N ILE A 178 -6.41 12.43 1.87
CA ILE A 178 -6.21 13.35 0.74
C ILE A 178 -5.61 12.63 -0.47
N PHE A 179 -4.64 11.72 -0.29
CA PHE A 179 -3.96 11.06 -1.40
C PHE A 179 -4.90 10.27 -2.31
N PRO A 180 -5.84 9.44 -1.81
CA PRO A 180 -6.75 8.71 -2.68
C PRO A 180 -7.58 9.63 -3.58
N THR A 181 -8.07 10.75 -3.05
CA THR A 181 -8.81 11.73 -3.82
C THR A 181 -7.96 12.36 -4.92
N ILE A 182 -6.72 12.78 -4.59
CA ILE A 182 -5.78 13.32 -5.59
C ILE A 182 -5.42 12.26 -6.63
N GLY A 183 -5.17 11.02 -6.20
CA GLY A 183 -4.85 9.91 -7.12
C GLY A 183 -5.96 9.66 -8.15
N HIS A 184 -7.22 9.67 -7.72
CA HIS A 184 -8.36 9.54 -8.63
C HIS A 184 -8.51 10.75 -9.56
N LEU A 185 -8.32 11.98 -9.06
CA LEU A 185 -8.37 13.20 -9.87
C LEU A 185 -7.28 13.22 -10.96
N LEU A 186 -6.11 12.68 -10.67
CA LEU A 186 -5.00 12.58 -11.62
C LEU A 186 -5.08 11.33 -12.51
N GLY A 187 -6.10 10.47 -12.35
CA GLY A 187 -6.25 9.23 -13.12
C GLY A 187 -5.12 8.23 -12.91
N MET A 188 -4.50 8.22 -11.71
CA MET A 188 -3.41 7.30 -11.39
C MET A 188 -3.88 5.86 -11.40
N GLY A 189 -3.05 4.95 -11.91
CA GLY A 189 -3.27 3.52 -11.78
C GLY A 189 -2.75 2.96 -10.45
N PRO A 190 -2.99 1.66 -10.21
CA PRO A 190 -2.62 0.99 -8.96
C PRO A 190 -1.13 1.05 -8.62
N VAL A 191 -0.26 0.94 -9.64
CA VAL A 191 1.20 0.94 -9.45
C VAL A 191 1.69 2.34 -9.07
N GLN A 192 1.26 3.36 -9.81
CA GLN A 192 1.62 4.74 -9.53
C GLN A 192 1.14 5.18 -8.16
N PHE A 193 -0.14 4.95 -7.87
CA PHE A 193 -0.70 5.32 -6.57
C PHE A 193 -0.01 4.58 -5.41
N GLY A 194 0.21 3.27 -5.55
CA GLY A 194 0.90 2.47 -4.55
C GLY A 194 2.32 2.97 -4.27
N ALA A 195 3.10 3.28 -5.31
CA ALA A 195 4.45 3.84 -5.19
C ALA A 195 4.43 5.22 -4.50
N TRP A 196 3.47 6.08 -4.85
CA TRP A 196 3.31 7.39 -4.22
C TRP A 196 2.92 7.28 -2.74
N ALA A 197 1.90 6.50 -2.42
CA ALA A 197 1.44 6.29 -1.04
C ALA A 197 2.55 5.68 -0.17
N GLY A 198 3.23 4.64 -0.67
CA GLY A 198 4.33 3.96 0.03
C GLY A 198 5.52 4.88 0.31
N THR A 199 5.79 5.86 -0.56
CA THR A 199 6.89 6.82 -0.41
C THR A 199 6.48 8.06 0.38
N GLY A 200 5.36 8.68 0.03
CA GLY A 200 4.96 10.01 0.51
C GLY A 200 4.34 10.03 1.91
N ILE A 201 3.57 9.00 2.28
CA ILE A 201 2.89 8.94 3.58
C ILE A 201 3.88 8.63 4.69
N LEU A 202 3.89 9.44 5.75
CA LEU A 202 4.92 9.36 6.80
C LEU A 202 4.81 8.10 7.67
N ASN A 203 3.62 7.59 7.92
CA ASN A 203 3.41 6.45 8.82
C ASN A 203 2.95 5.20 8.08
N SER A 204 3.66 4.10 8.25
CA SER A 204 3.45 2.82 7.58
C SER A 204 2.01 2.28 7.68
N ALA A 205 1.37 2.39 8.84
CA ALA A 205 0.01 1.88 9.01
C ALA A 205 -1.03 2.65 8.15
N GLN A 206 -0.77 3.92 7.88
CA GLN A 206 -1.63 4.78 7.05
C GLN A 206 -1.37 4.60 5.55
N VAL A 207 -0.22 4.04 5.16
CA VAL A 207 0.06 3.64 3.78
C VAL A 207 -0.94 2.58 3.32
N ALA A 208 -1.12 1.53 4.10
CA ALA A 208 -2.10 0.49 3.81
C ALA A 208 -3.53 1.05 3.74
N GLY A 209 -3.87 1.96 4.68
CA GLY A 209 -5.16 2.64 4.69
C GLY A 209 -5.42 3.42 3.41
N ALA A 210 -4.45 4.23 2.97
CA ALA A 210 -4.56 5.00 1.72
C ALA A 210 -4.66 4.10 0.48
N ALA A 211 -3.84 3.04 0.41
CA ALA A 211 -3.84 2.10 -0.70
C ALA A 211 -5.18 1.39 -0.88
N LEU A 212 -5.75 0.89 0.23
CA LEU A 212 -7.07 0.26 0.22
C LEU A 212 -8.22 1.25 0.09
N ALA A 213 -8.04 2.52 0.52
CA ALA A 213 -9.02 3.57 0.27
C ALA A 213 -9.08 3.92 -1.22
N PHE A 214 -7.94 3.93 -1.90
CA PHE A 214 -7.86 4.15 -3.35
C PHE A 214 -8.45 3.00 -4.16
N ASP A 215 -8.10 1.75 -3.82
CA ASP A 215 -8.58 0.55 -4.51
C ASP A 215 -9.08 -0.50 -3.50
N PRO A 216 -10.33 -0.38 -3.03
CA PRO A 216 -10.88 -1.23 -1.97
C PRO A 216 -11.18 -2.66 -2.41
N LYS A 217 -11.29 -2.91 -3.72
CA LYS A 217 -11.58 -4.24 -4.30
C LYS A 217 -10.34 -4.92 -4.87
N GLY A 218 -9.34 -4.12 -5.25
CA GLY A 218 -8.06 -4.58 -5.75
C GLY A 218 -7.04 -4.73 -4.64
N ILE A 219 -6.12 -5.66 -4.79
CA ILE A 219 -5.00 -5.83 -3.86
C ILE A 219 -3.69 -5.29 -4.45
N GLU A 220 -3.73 -4.88 -5.70
CA GLU A 220 -2.54 -4.47 -6.45
C GLU A 220 -1.93 -3.19 -5.89
N THR A 221 -2.76 -2.18 -5.67
CA THR A 221 -2.33 -0.93 -5.04
C THR A 221 -1.71 -1.17 -3.67
N LEU A 222 -2.33 -2.02 -2.84
CA LEU A 222 -1.81 -2.39 -1.53
C LEU A 222 -0.47 -3.11 -1.64
N LYS A 223 -0.32 -4.06 -2.58
CA LYS A 223 0.94 -4.76 -2.84
C LYS A 223 2.06 -3.77 -3.13
N VAL A 224 1.87 -2.91 -4.11
CA VAL A 224 2.89 -1.93 -4.51
C VAL A 224 3.21 -0.98 -3.34
N ALA A 225 2.21 -0.44 -2.68
CA ALA A 225 2.39 0.43 -1.53
C ALA A 225 3.20 -0.24 -0.41
N GLU A 226 2.94 -1.53 -0.13
CA GLU A 226 3.67 -2.26 0.90
C GLU A 226 5.08 -2.65 0.49
N ILE A 227 5.39 -2.90 -0.79
CA ILE A 227 6.80 -3.05 -1.23
C ILE A 227 7.58 -1.77 -0.92
N PHE A 228 7.06 -0.61 -1.31
CA PHE A 228 7.72 0.67 -1.04
C PHE A 228 7.84 0.91 0.48
N ASN A 229 6.81 0.59 1.24
CA ASN A 229 6.80 0.70 2.69
C ASN A 229 7.82 -0.24 3.37
N ILE A 230 7.90 -1.52 2.97
CA ILE A 230 8.88 -2.48 3.51
C ILE A 230 10.29 -2.03 3.16
N THR A 231 10.53 -1.64 1.91
CA THR A 231 11.83 -1.10 1.48
C THR A 231 12.24 0.08 2.36
N ARG A 232 11.33 0.99 2.66
CA ARG A 232 11.58 2.12 3.58
C ARG A 232 11.97 1.67 4.97
N VAL A 233 11.29 0.65 5.51
CA VAL A 233 11.60 0.08 6.85
C VAL A 233 12.99 -0.56 6.88
N LEU A 234 13.45 -1.15 5.77
CA LEU A 234 14.81 -1.72 5.66
C LEU A 234 15.92 -0.67 5.74
N PHE A 235 15.63 0.60 5.49
CA PHE A 235 16.59 1.70 5.71
C PHE A 235 16.77 2.08 7.20
N LEU A 236 15.91 1.57 8.10
CA LEU A 236 15.97 1.93 9.52
C LEU A 236 17.36 1.72 10.15
N PRO A 237 18.08 0.60 9.94
CA PRO A 237 19.44 0.41 10.47
C PRO A 237 20.41 1.51 10.01
N ILE A 238 20.34 1.87 8.73
CA ILE A 238 21.21 2.90 8.14
C ILE A 238 20.94 4.26 8.81
N ILE A 239 19.67 4.60 8.98
CA ILE A 239 19.26 5.86 9.62
C ILE A 239 19.68 5.88 11.10
N VAL A 240 19.51 4.79 11.83
CA VAL A 240 19.92 4.70 13.25
C VAL A 240 21.42 4.91 13.40
N VAL A 241 22.24 4.31 12.55
CA VAL A 241 23.70 4.52 12.55
C VAL A 241 24.06 5.97 12.20
N TRP A 242 23.42 6.53 11.18
CA TRP A 242 23.61 7.94 10.80
C TRP A 242 23.26 8.88 11.95
N LEU A 243 22.13 8.67 12.63
CA LEU A 243 21.71 9.47 13.76
C LEU A 243 22.64 9.37 14.96
N ALA A 244 23.17 8.19 15.25
CA ALA A 244 24.15 8.02 16.30
C ALA A 244 25.41 8.85 16.02
N ALA A 245 25.95 8.77 14.81
CA ALA A 245 27.11 9.55 14.40
C ALA A 245 26.82 11.05 14.38
N TRP A 246 25.65 11.47 13.95
CA TRP A 246 25.23 12.86 13.91
C TRP A 246 25.06 13.44 15.32
N TYR A 247 24.43 12.68 16.24
CA TYR A 247 24.14 13.13 17.60
C TYR A 247 25.39 13.28 18.44
N VAL A 248 26.30 12.28 18.44
CA VAL A 248 27.56 12.31 19.17
C VAL A 248 28.44 13.49 18.74
N LYS A 249 28.40 13.90 17.49
CA LYS A 249 29.16 15.08 17.01
C LYS A 249 28.61 16.42 17.52
N ARG A 250 27.36 16.45 17.96
CA ARG A 250 26.66 17.70 18.32
C ARG A 250 26.37 17.86 19.80
N GLU A 251 26.37 16.76 20.53
CA GLU A 251 26.06 16.78 21.98
C GLU A 251 27.26 16.37 22.77
N ALA A 252 27.84 17.35 23.50
CA ALA A 252 28.97 17.09 24.38
C ALA A 252 28.51 16.22 25.56
N GLY A 253 29.18 15.09 25.77
CA GLY A 253 28.82 14.14 26.84
C GLY A 253 27.77 13.09 26.44
N ALA A 254 27.43 12.95 25.14
CA ALA A 254 26.58 11.89 24.69
C ALA A 254 27.16 10.51 25.02
N GLU A 255 26.40 9.69 25.73
CA GLU A 255 26.77 8.30 26.00
C GLU A 255 26.78 7.48 24.71
N ARG A 256 27.76 6.58 24.57
CA ARG A 256 27.79 5.65 23.45
C ARG A 256 26.70 4.55 23.63
N VAL A 257 25.76 4.50 22.75
CA VAL A 257 24.72 3.48 22.75
C VAL A 257 25.23 2.24 22.01
N ASP A 258 24.93 1.05 22.53
CA ASP A 258 25.19 -0.21 21.83
C ASP A 258 24.20 -0.33 20.62
N LEU A 259 24.69 0.11 19.46
CA LEU A 259 23.93 0.10 18.21
C LEU A 259 23.55 -1.31 17.78
N GLY A 260 24.40 -2.30 18.02
CA GLY A 260 24.10 -3.70 17.69
C GLY A 260 22.88 -4.19 18.44
N ARG A 261 22.81 -3.94 19.73
CA ARG A 261 21.66 -4.29 20.58
C ARG A 261 20.39 -3.56 20.16
N VAL A 262 20.49 -2.27 19.85
CA VAL A 262 19.32 -1.48 19.38
C VAL A 262 18.82 -2.00 18.04
N LEU A 263 19.69 -2.29 17.08
CA LEU A 263 19.33 -2.80 15.76
C LEU A 263 18.63 -4.15 15.85
N VAL A 264 19.17 -5.08 16.64
CA VAL A 264 18.56 -6.40 16.84
C VAL A 264 17.20 -6.28 17.54
N ALA A 265 17.12 -5.49 18.62
CA ALA A 265 15.88 -5.34 19.40
C ALA A 265 14.76 -4.63 18.63
N LYS A 266 15.10 -3.79 17.65
CA LYS A 266 14.14 -3.00 16.87
C LYS A 266 13.96 -3.52 15.45
N PHE A 267 14.61 -4.64 15.09
CA PHE A 267 14.43 -5.24 13.77
C PHE A 267 12.97 -5.66 13.54
N PRO A 268 12.38 -5.31 12.40
CA PRO A 268 10.98 -5.59 12.13
C PRO A 268 10.77 -7.06 11.73
N ILE A 269 10.58 -7.93 12.71
CA ILE A 269 10.45 -9.40 12.53
C ILE A 269 9.40 -9.78 11.48
N PHE A 270 8.34 -8.99 11.30
CA PHE A 270 7.32 -9.27 10.28
C PHE A 270 7.89 -9.24 8.85
N VAL A 271 8.99 -8.51 8.60
CA VAL A 271 9.68 -8.52 7.30
C VAL A 271 10.28 -9.89 7.01
N ILE A 272 10.82 -10.58 8.04
CA ILE A 272 11.32 -11.95 7.87
C ILE A 272 10.18 -12.88 7.46
N GLY A 273 9.02 -12.77 8.12
CA GLY A 273 7.82 -13.54 7.76
C GLY A 273 7.36 -13.26 6.32
N PHE A 274 7.34 -11.98 5.91
CA PHE A 274 7.05 -11.60 4.53
C PHE A 274 8.03 -12.22 3.54
N LEU A 275 9.34 -12.10 3.78
CA LEU A 275 10.37 -12.67 2.90
C LEU A 275 10.29 -14.19 2.82
N LEU A 276 10.00 -14.88 3.93
CA LEU A 276 9.80 -16.32 3.93
C LEU A 276 8.64 -16.71 3.02
N LEU A 277 7.48 -16.10 3.18
CA LEU A 277 6.31 -16.39 2.34
C LEU A 277 6.53 -16.00 0.88
N PHE A 278 7.26 -14.92 0.63
CA PHE A 278 7.69 -14.51 -0.71
C PHE A 278 8.57 -15.58 -1.37
N VAL A 279 9.56 -16.13 -0.66
CA VAL A 279 10.43 -17.21 -1.19
C VAL A 279 9.62 -18.44 -1.50
N LEU A 280 8.73 -18.87 -0.59
CA LEU A 280 7.84 -20.02 -0.80
C LEU A 280 6.88 -19.80 -1.98
N SER A 281 6.37 -18.59 -2.15
CA SER A 281 5.52 -18.21 -3.29
C SER A 281 6.29 -18.25 -4.61
N SER A 282 7.50 -17.71 -4.61
CA SER A 282 8.39 -17.74 -5.78
C SER A 282 8.81 -19.17 -6.19
N ALA A 283 8.92 -20.07 -5.20
CA ALA A 283 9.17 -21.49 -5.41
C ALA A 283 7.95 -22.27 -5.93
N GLY A 284 6.77 -21.63 -6.06
CA GLY A 284 5.58 -22.27 -6.61
C GLY A 284 4.66 -22.94 -5.60
N LEU A 285 4.84 -22.69 -4.28
CA LEU A 285 4.03 -23.35 -3.24
C LEU A 285 2.55 -22.92 -3.27
N PHE A 286 2.25 -21.66 -3.58
CA PHE A 286 0.90 -21.10 -3.54
C PHE A 286 0.27 -20.89 -4.92
N ALA A 287 1.09 -20.65 -5.93
CA ALA A 287 0.74 -20.57 -7.35
C ALA A 287 1.94 -21.00 -8.19
N PRO A 288 1.75 -21.42 -9.46
CA PRO A 288 2.87 -21.80 -10.33
C PRO A 288 3.99 -20.76 -10.34
N ALA A 289 5.23 -21.23 -10.38
CA ALA A 289 6.41 -20.35 -10.42
C ALA A 289 6.29 -19.34 -11.60
N GLY A 290 6.63 -18.07 -11.33
CA GLY A 290 6.50 -17.02 -12.35
C GLY A 290 5.09 -16.44 -12.48
N HIS A 291 4.15 -16.76 -11.57
CA HIS A 291 2.87 -16.06 -11.51
C HIS A 291 3.06 -14.55 -11.38
N TYR A 292 2.09 -13.78 -11.88
CA TYR A 292 2.02 -12.34 -11.69
C TYR A 292 0.79 -12.01 -10.84
N GLN A 293 0.96 -11.42 -9.69
CA GLN A 293 -0.12 -11.11 -8.74
C GLN A 293 -0.98 -12.32 -8.35
N GLY A 294 -0.35 -13.49 -8.23
CA GLY A 294 -1.08 -14.74 -7.98
C GLY A 294 -1.87 -15.28 -9.17
N LYS A 295 -1.77 -14.62 -10.33
CA LYS A 295 -2.34 -15.11 -11.59
C LYS A 295 -1.27 -15.78 -12.42
N TYR A 296 -1.64 -16.86 -13.10
CA TYR A 296 -0.77 -17.60 -14.01
C TYR A 296 -1.51 -17.92 -15.30
N PHE A 297 -0.74 -18.01 -16.37
CA PHE A 297 -1.25 -18.41 -17.67
C PHE A 297 -1.30 -19.93 -17.76
N SER A 298 -2.44 -20.49 -18.16
CA SER A 298 -2.60 -21.93 -18.48
C SER A 298 -3.60 -22.13 -19.60
N SER A 299 -3.12 -22.48 -20.78
CA SER A 299 -3.97 -22.88 -21.90
C SER A 299 -4.70 -24.20 -21.65
N ALA A 300 -4.11 -25.09 -20.85
CA ALA A 300 -4.67 -26.40 -20.55
C ALA A 300 -5.93 -26.32 -19.65
N GLU A 301 -5.97 -25.32 -18.77
CA GLU A 301 -7.08 -25.13 -17.84
C GLU A 301 -8.27 -24.34 -18.42
N VAL A 302 -8.19 -23.91 -19.69
CA VAL A 302 -9.30 -23.23 -20.36
C VAL A 302 -10.44 -24.21 -20.57
N LYS A 303 -11.56 -23.94 -19.91
CA LYS A 303 -12.76 -24.80 -20.00
C LYS A 303 -13.42 -24.65 -21.36
N GLU A 304 -14.12 -25.70 -21.82
CA GLU A 304 -14.82 -25.72 -23.11
C GLU A 304 -15.87 -24.59 -23.25
N ASP A 305 -16.58 -24.28 -22.18
CA ASP A 305 -17.56 -23.17 -22.14
C ASP A 305 -16.95 -21.77 -22.30
N LYS A 306 -15.62 -21.66 -22.14
CA LYS A 306 -14.82 -20.43 -22.28
C LYS A 306 -14.09 -20.31 -23.62
N LEU A 307 -14.18 -21.32 -24.47
CA LEU A 307 -13.62 -21.25 -25.82
C LEU A 307 -14.35 -20.17 -26.64
N LEU A 308 -13.61 -19.51 -27.52
CA LEU A 308 -14.18 -18.49 -28.42
C LEU A 308 -15.25 -19.11 -29.30
N LYS A 309 -16.38 -18.42 -29.39
CA LYS A 309 -17.54 -18.84 -30.20
C LYS A 309 -17.40 -18.35 -31.65
N GLU A 310 -18.16 -18.92 -32.59
CA GLU A 310 -18.06 -18.54 -34.00
C GLU A 310 -18.23 -17.03 -34.27
N LYS A 311 -19.08 -16.35 -33.51
CA LYS A 311 -19.23 -14.89 -33.59
C LYS A 311 -17.91 -14.13 -33.24
N ASP A 312 -17.18 -14.64 -32.23
CA ASP A 312 -15.93 -14.05 -31.76
C ASP A 312 -14.85 -14.30 -32.81
N LEU A 313 -14.83 -15.51 -33.40
CA LEU A 313 -13.89 -15.87 -34.46
C LEU A 313 -14.14 -15.06 -35.75
N ALA A 314 -15.41 -14.77 -36.10
CA ALA A 314 -15.72 -13.91 -37.22
C ALA A 314 -15.18 -12.49 -37.05
N ALA A 315 -15.33 -11.90 -35.85
CA ALA A 315 -14.78 -10.59 -35.54
C ALA A 315 -13.23 -10.58 -35.60
N LEU A 316 -12.59 -11.64 -35.06
CA LEU A 316 -11.14 -11.75 -35.13
C LEU A 316 -10.60 -11.97 -36.54
N ARG A 317 -11.32 -12.72 -37.41
CA ARG A 317 -10.98 -12.86 -38.85
C ARG A 317 -11.00 -11.52 -39.56
N ALA A 318 -11.95 -10.66 -39.26
CA ALA A 318 -12.07 -9.32 -39.82
C ALA A 318 -10.91 -8.40 -39.33
N THR A 319 -10.24 -8.75 -38.21
CA THR A 319 -9.12 -7.99 -37.64
C THR A 319 -7.77 -8.34 -38.29
N ILE A 320 -7.64 -9.52 -38.93
CA ILE A 320 -6.35 -9.96 -39.52
C ILE A 320 -5.75 -8.91 -40.48
N PRO A 321 -6.54 -8.25 -41.38
CA PRO A 321 -5.98 -7.22 -42.27
C PRO A 321 -5.46 -5.97 -41.55
N MET A 322 -5.87 -5.74 -40.28
CA MET A 322 -5.44 -4.60 -39.46
C MET A 322 -4.17 -4.89 -38.65
N ALA A 323 -3.63 -6.11 -38.71
CA ALA A 323 -2.41 -6.47 -38.02
C ALA A 323 -1.24 -5.64 -38.51
N ARG A 324 -0.47 -5.06 -37.59
CA ARG A 324 0.65 -4.14 -37.86
C ARG A 324 1.93 -4.85 -38.29
N ASN A 325 2.03 -6.14 -38.05
CA ASN A 325 3.19 -6.97 -38.36
C ASN A 325 2.83 -8.45 -38.45
N ASP A 326 3.75 -9.27 -38.98
CA ASP A 326 3.56 -10.71 -39.19
C ASP A 326 3.36 -11.46 -37.86
N ALA A 327 3.95 -10.99 -36.76
CA ALA A 327 3.78 -11.61 -35.46
C ALA A 327 2.33 -11.46 -34.94
N GLU A 328 1.73 -10.29 -35.09
CA GLU A 328 0.31 -10.06 -34.76
C GLU A 328 -0.62 -10.90 -35.63
N LYS A 329 -0.34 -10.95 -36.94
CA LYS A 329 -1.12 -11.76 -37.89
C LYS A 329 -1.08 -13.24 -37.49
N LYS A 330 0.11 -13.77 -37.26
CA LYS A 330 0.31 -15.16 -36.84
C LYS A 330 -0.40 -15.45 -35.50
N ALA A 331 -0.27 -14.54 -34.52
CA ALA A 331 -0.93 -14.69 -33.22
C ALA A 331 -2.46 -14.72 -33.33
N LEU A 332 -3.05 -13.89 -34.22
CA LEU A 332 -4.49 -13.92 -34.50
C LEU A 332 -4.91 -15.21 -35.18
N GLU A 333 -4.19 -15.68 -36.19
CA GLU A 333 -4.46 -16.93 -36.89
C GLU A 333 -4.41 -18.14 -35.96
N GLU A 334 -3.41 -18.22 -35.10
CA GLU A 334 -3.28 -19.24 -34.04
C GLU A 334 -4.43 -19.19 -33.04
N LEU A 335 -4.85 -17.97 -32.59
CA LEU A 335 -5.98 -17.81 -31.68
C LEU A 335 -7.28 -18.30 -32.32
N ILE A 336 -7.51 -17.97 -33.59
CA ILE A 336 -8.69 -18.42 -34.35
C ILE A 336 -8.71 -19.93 -34.52
N ALA A 337 -7.55 -20.52 -34.87
CA ALA A 337 -7.44 -21.98 -35.08
C ALA A 337 -7.68 -22.77 -33.78
N ASN A 338 -7.12 -22.32 -32.67
CA ASN A 338 -7.20 -23.02 -31.39
C ASN A 338 -8.40 -22.61 -30.52
N ARG A 339 -9.11 -21.53 -30.87
CA ARG A 339 -10.26 -20.94 -30.13
C ARG A 339 -9.89 -20.49 -28.71
N LYS A 340 -8.61 -20.50 -28.35
CA LYS A 340 -8.01 -20.08 -27.09
C LYS A 340 -6.57 -19.66 -27.25
N LEU A 341 -6.05 -18.91 -26.32
CA LEU A 341 -4.62 -18.59 -26.26
C LEU A 341 -3.80 -19.84 -25.96
N THR A 342 -2.70 -20.02 -26.67
CA THR A 342 -1.79 -21.17 -26.55
C THR A 342 -0.55 -20.85 -25.73
N SER A 343 -0.09 -19.60 -25.74
CA SER A 343 1.11 -19.16 -25.02
C SER A 343 0.94 -17.76 -24.40
N ARG A 344 1.77 -17.48 -23.40
CA ARG A 344 1.87 -16.15 -22.76
C ARG A 344 2.41 -15.10 -23.73
N GLU A 345 3.28 -15.49 -24.64
CA GLU A 345 3.84 -14.62 -25.67
C GLU A 345 2.75 -14.17 -26.63
N GLN A 346 1.92 -15.11 -27.10
CA GLN A 346 0.76 -14.82 -27.94
C GLN A 346 -0.20 -13.82 -27.25
N ASP A 347 -0.50 -14.02 -25.95
CA ASP A 347 -1.33 -13.09 -25.18
C ASP A 347 -0.70 -11.68 -25.13
N GLY A 348 0.61 -11.59 -24.92
CA GLY A 348 1.34 -10.32 -24.90
C GLY A 348 1.23 -9.55 -26.24
N ILE A 349 1.40 -10.25 -27.35
CA ILE A 349 1.25 -9.68 -28.71
C ILE A 349 -0.18 -9.17 -28.91
N LEU A 350 -1.19 -9.99 -28.60
CA LEU A 350 -2.60 -9.67 -28.85
C LEU A 350 -3.15 -8.57 -27.93
N ARG A 351 -2.56 -8.34 -26.77
CA ARG A 351 -2.87 -7.15 -25.97
C ARG A 351 -2.49 -5.85 -26.67
N GLY A 352 -1.41 -5.84 -27.46
CA GLY A 352 -1.05 -4.73 -28.33
C GLY A 352 -2.09 -4.53 -29.43
N THR A 353 -2.56 -5.61 -30.02
CA THR A 353 -3.59 -5.60 -31.07
C THR A 353 -4.92 -5.05 -30.55
N ALA A 354 -5.31 -5.39 -29.32
CA ALA A 354 -6.55 -4.88 -28.70
C ALA A 354 -6.58 -3.36 -28.51
N LYS A 355 -5.43 -2.68 -28.59
CA LYS A 355 -5.30 -1.22 -28.45
C LYS A 355 -5.23 -0.47 -29.80
N ILE A 356 -5.44 -1.14 -30.94
CA ILE A 356 -5.45 -0.51 -32.26
C ILE A 356 -6.66 0.43 -32.35
N GLU A 357 -6.44 1.68 -32.74
CA GLU A 357 -7.52 2.63 -32.99
C GLU A 357 -8.40 2.14 -34.15
N GLY A 358 -9.72 2.19 -33.97
CA GLY A 358 -10.69 1.71 -34.96
C GLY A 358 -10.95 0.21 -34.92
N LEU A 359 -10.38 -0.54 -33.97
CA LEU A 359 -10.72 -1.95 -33.81
C LEU A 359 -12.19 -2.11 -33.39
N ASP A 360 -12.92 -3.02 -34.06
CA ASP A 360 -14.31 -3.31 -33.72
C ASP A 360 -14.43 -3.80 -32.26
N LYS A 361 -15.49 -3.33 -31.59
CA LYS A 361 -15.78 -3.68 -30.21
C LYS A 361 -15.93 -5.19 -30.00
N ALA A 362 -16.51 -5.90 -30.96
CA ALA A 362 -16.67 -7.36 -30.91
C ALA A 362 -15.29 -8.06 -30.90
N ALA A 363 -14.32 -7.55 -31.68
CA ALA A 363 -12.96 -8.07 -31.69
C ALA A 363 -12.23 -7.77 -30.37
N GLN A 364 -12.40 -6.55 -29.82
CA GLN A 364 -11.84 -6.20 -28.50
C GLN A 364 -12.40 -7.10 -27.39
N ASP A 365 -13.72 -7.33 -27.41
CA ASP A 365 -14.38 -8.21 -26.43
C ASP A 365 -13.91 -9.66 -26.58
N ALA A 366 -13.71 -10.15 -27.81
CA ALA A 366 -13.19 -11.49 -28.10
C ALA A 366 -11.75 -11.66 -27.58
N LEU A 367 -10.83 -10.70 -27.83
CA LEU A 367 -9.48 -10.70 -27.31
C LEU A 367 -9.48 -10.66 -25.78
N GLY A 368 -10.34 -9.81 -25.19
CA GLY A 368 -10.52 -9.73 -23.75
C GLY A 368 -11.06 -11.02 -23.13
N ALA A 369 -11.97 -11.70 -23.81
CA ALA A 369 -12.51 -13.00 -23.38
C ALA A 369 -11.44 -14.09 -23.42
N ALA A 370 -10.66 -14.18 -24.51
CA ALA A 370 -9.54 -15.12 -24.64
C ALA A 370 -8.50 -14.91 -23.53
N HIS A 371 -8.13 -13.66 -23.26
CA HIS A 371 -7.23 -13.31 -22.15
C HIS A 371 -7.78 -13.79 -20.80
N LYS A 372 -9.03 -13.44 -20.46
CA LYS A 372 -9.66 -13.82 -19.19
C LYS A 372 -9.80 -15.33 -19.04
N ALA A 373 -9.99 -16.07 -20.14
CA ALA A 373 -10.12 -17.51 -20.11
C ALA A 373 -8.77 -18.21 -19.83
N ALA A 374 -7.65 -17.68 -20.30
CA ALA A 374 -6.33 -18.27 -20.18
C ALA A 374 -5.59 -17.92 -18.87
N TRP A 375 -6.02 -16.85 -18.18
CA TRP A 375 -5.40 -16.41 -16.92
C TRP A 375 -6.21 -16.87 -15.72
N HIS A 376 -5.58 -17.67 -14.89
CA HIS A 376 -6.19 -18.30 -13.72
C HIS A 376 -5.64 -17.70 -12.43
N THR A 377 -6.46 -17.70 -11.39
CA THR A 377 -6.02 -17.38 -10.03
C THR A 377 -6.05 -18.66 -9.21
N SER A 378 -4.94 -19.00 -8.55
CA SER A 378 -4.89 -20.12 -7.62
C SER A 378 -5.97 -19.96 -6.53
N LYS A 379 -6.69 -21.04 -6.20
CA LYS A 379 -7.69 -21.04 -5.13
C LYS A 379 -7.06 -20.64 -3.78
N VAL A 380 -5.83 -21.06 -3.55
CA VAL A 380 -5.06 -20.71 -2.34
C VAL A 380 -4.81 -19.20 -2.31
N ILE A 381 -4.36 -18.62 -3.43
CA ILE A 381 -4.14 -17.17 -3.54
C ILE A 381 -5.45 -16.39 -3.36
N ALA A 382 -6.57 -16.87 -3.92
CA ALA A 382 -7.87 -16.22 -3.72
C ALA A 382 -8.27 -16.20 -2.24
N ALA A 383 -8.09 -17.31 -1.52
CA ALA A 383 -8.32 -17.38 -0.09
C ALA A 383 -7.41 -16.41 0.70
N TYR A 384 -6.10 -16.36 0.38
CA TYR A 384 -5.18 -15.43 1.04
C TYR A 384 -5.54 -13.97 0.78
N ARG A 385 -6.04 -13.61 -0.41
CA ARG A 385 -6.54 -12.25 -0.69
C ARG A 385 -7.67 -11.85 0.25
N ASP A 386 -8.64 -12.75 0.47
CA ASP A 386 -9.74 -12.48 1.41
C ASP A 386 -9.24 -12.34 2.84
N TRP A 387 -8.34 -13.22 3.28
CA TRP A 387 -7.74 -13.12 4.62
C TRP A 387 -6.97 -11.82 4.81
N ILE A 388 -6.18 -11.41 3.82
CA ILE A 388 -5.45 -10.14 3.83
C ILE A 388 -6.44 -8.97 3.95
N ALA A 389 -7.49 -8.95 3.14
CA ALA A 389 -8.50 -7.89 3.17
C ALA A 389 -9.17 -7.79 4.56
N TRP A 390 -9.48 -8.93 5.20
CA TRP A 390 -10.04 -8.95 6.55
C TRP A 390 -9.04 -8.48 7.62
N LEU A 391 -7.80 -8.93 7.56
CA LEU A 391 -6.76 -8.52 8.49
C LEU A 391 -6.52 -7.01 8.44
N PHE A 392 -6.50 -6.44 7.24
CA PHE A 392 -6.40 -5.00 7.07
C PHE A 392 -7.67 -4.26 7.54
N ALA A 393 -8.87 -4.76 7.23
CA ALA A 393 -10.12 -4.17 7.70
C ALA A 393 -10.17 -4.09 9.24
N ILE A 394 -9.87 -5.20 9.92
CA ILE A 394 -9.81 -5.29 11.39
C ILE A 394 -8.70 -4.36 11.93
N GLY A 395 -7.50 -4.47 11.36
CA GLY A 395 -6.35 -3.69 11.79
C GLY A 395 -6.55 -2.18 11.61
N LEU A 396 -7.13 -1.74 10.49
CA LEU A 396 -7.37 -0.32 10.20
C LEU A 396 -8.52 0.25 11.06
N THR A 397 -9.58 -0.50 11.29
CA THR A 397 -10.65 -0.12 12.24
C THR A 397 -10.07 0.09 13.65
N GLY A 398 -9.28 -0.86 14.13
CA GLY A 398 -8.61 -0.73 15.43
C GLY A 398 -7.52 0.35 15.46
N LEU A 399 -6.87 0.65 14.31
CA LEU A 399 -5.96 1.79 14.19
C LEU A 399 -6.73 3.10 14.33
N GLY A 400 -7.90 3.24 13.71
CA GLY A 400 -8.77 4.40 13.88
C GLY A 400 -9.09 4.65 15.36
N MET A 401 -9.34 3.60 16.15
CA MET A 401 -9.56 3.68 17.60
C MET A 401 -8.31 4.10 18.39
N GLN A 402 -7.13 4.12 17.80
CA GLN A 402 -5.90 4.63 18.43
C GLN A 402 -5.60 6.09 18.06
N ILE A 403 -6.35 6.68 17.13
CA ILE A 403 -6.21 8.08 16.71
C ILE A 403 -7.07 8.95 17.62
N THR A 404 -6.48 9.43 18.72
CA THR A 404 -7.17 10.31 19.66
C THR A 404 -6.93 11.78 19.32
N VAL A 405 -7.93 12.62 19.55
CA VAL A 405 -7.78 14.09 19.45
C VAL A 405 -6.66 14.57 20.37
N ALA A 406 -6.50 13.94 21.55
CA ALA A 406 -5.42 14.24 22.46
C ALA A 406 -4.03 13.99 21.83
N SER A 407 -3.86 12.86 21.10
CA SER A 407 -2.60 12.56 20.38
C SER A 407 -2.34 13.55 19.25
N ILE A 408 -3.39 13.96 18.53
CA ILE A 408 -3.28 14.98 17.46
C ILE A 408 -2.98 16.36 18.04
N LYS A 409 -3.61 16.74 19.16
CA LYS A 409 -3.31 18.00 19.86
C LYS A 409 -1.88 18.06 20.39
N GLN A 410 -1.20 16.93 20.56
CA GLN A 410 0.24 16.89 20.82
C GLN A 410 1.07 17.28 19.61
N ALA A 411 0.50 17.29 18.38
CA ALA A 411 1.17 17.89 17.24
C ALA A 411 1.29 19.39 17.46
N GLY A 412 2.52 19.88 17.59
CA GLY A 412 2.72 21.30 17.87
C GLY A 412 4.19 21.69 17.86
N GLY A 413 4.45 22.97 18.06
CA GLY A 413 5.78 23.49 18.17
C GLY A 413 6.67 23.26 16.94
N LYS A 414 7.96 23.18 17.18
CA LYS A 414 8.98 22.99 16.13
C LYS A 414 8.85 21.67 15.36
N PRO A 415 8.50 20.53 15.97
CA PRO A 415 8.25 19.29 15.23
C PRO A 415 7.15 19.42 14.17
N LEU A 416 6.08 20.13 14.49
CA LEU A 416 5.00 20.34 13.52
C LEU A 416 5.48 21.16 12.33
N VAL A 417 6.23 22.24 12.57
CA VAL A 417 6.77 23.08 11.48
C VAL A 417 7.71 22.30 10.59
N ILE A 418 8.71 21.61 11.19
CA ILE A 418 9.68 20.81 10.43
C ILE A 418 8.97 19.66 9.70
N GLY A 419 8.11 18.94 10.42
CA GLY A 419 7.38 17.80 9.87
C GLY A 419 6.45 18.20 8.73
N SER A 420 5.84 19.39 8.81
CA SER A 420 5.00 19.94 7.75
C SER A 420 5.81 20.28 6.51
N ILE A 421 6.91 21.01 6.66
CA ILE A 421 7.76 21.36 5.52
C ILE A 421 8.30 20.11 4.83
N VAL A 422 8.92 19.20 5.60
CA VAL A 422 9.54 18.02 5.02
C VAL A 422 8.49 16.99 4.56
N GLY A 423 7.38 16.85 5.28
CA GLY A 423 6.26 16.01 4.86
C GLY A 423 5.64 16.47 3.55
N PHE A 424 5.44 17.78 3.38
CA PHE A 424 4.96 18.35 2.12
C PHE A 424 5.94 18.14 0.97
N ILE A 425 7.24 18.43 1.18
CA ILE A 425 8.28 18.17 0.18
C ILE A 425 8.30 16.70 -0.23
N LYS A 426 8.19 15.79 0.74
CA LYS A 426 8.16 14.36 0.49
C LYS A 426 6.91 13.93 -0.29
N ALA A 427 5.74 14.44 0.08
CA ALA A 427 4.47 14.15 -0.59
C ALA A 427 4.44 14.63 -2.03
N VAL A 428 4.78 15.91 -2.26
CA VAL A 428 4.77 16.51 -3.61
C VAL A 428 5.94 16.00 -4.45
N GLY A 429 7.14 15.92 -3.87
CA GLY A 429 8.31 15.43 -4.58
C GLY A 429 8.15 13.97 -5.04
N SER A 430 7.59 13.10 -4.17
CA SER A 430 7.30 11.72 -4.56
C SER A 430 6.19 11.62 -5.61
N LEU A 431 5.17 12.50 -5.58
CA LEU A 431 4.16 12.57 -6.63
C LEU A 431 4.78 12.88 -7.99
N ILE A 432 5.61 13.92 -8.06
CA ILE A 432 6.28 14.32 -9.30
C ILE A 432 7.13 13.16 -9.84
N VAL A 433 7.94 12.53 -8.98
CA VAL A 433 8.80 11.40 -9.40
C VAL A 433 7.96 10.23 -9.91
N VAL A 434 6.86 9.91 -9.23
CA VAL A 434 5.97 8.82 -9.64
C VAL A 434 5.33 9.11 -10.99
N LEU A 435 4.78 10.30 -11.19
CA LEU A 435 4.15 10.68 -12.46
C LEU A 435 5.13 10.66 -13.65
N LEU A 436 6.41 10.99 -13.42
CA LEU A 436 7.43 11.04 -14.47
C LEU A 436 8.05 9.67 -14.77
N PHE A 437 8.29 8.84 -13.77
CA PHE A 437 9.16 7.68 -13.89
C PHE A 437 8.46 6.33 -13.62
N VAL A 438 7.33 6.32 -12.90
CA VAL A 438 6.61 5.08 -12.63
C VAL A 438 5.53 4.86 -13.68
N LYS A 439 5.68 3.79 -14.43
CA LYS A 439 4.69 3.39 -15.46
C LYS A 439 3.80 2.29 -14.90
N GLU A 440 2.52 2.32 -15.28
CA GLU A 440 1.64 1.19 -15.03
C GLU A 440 2.15 -0.03 -15.83
N PHE A 441 2.24 -1.17 -15.17
CA PHE A 441 2.50 -2.43 -15.86
C PHE A 441 1.18 -2.90 -16.48
N VAL A 442 1.17 -2.96 -17.80
CA VAL A 442 0.00 -3.39 -18.59
C VAL A 442 -0.05 -4.92 -18.65
#